data_ae7384d39098952f2697d75acd899432
#
_entry.id   ae7384d39098952f2697d75acd899432
#
_cell.length_a   1.000
_cell.length_b   1.000
_cell.length_c   1.000
_cell.angle_alpha   90.00
_cell.angle_beta   90.00
_cell.angle_gamma   90.00
#
_symmetry.space_group_name_H-M   'P 1'
#
loop_
_entity.id
_entity.type
_entity.pdbx_description
1 polymer ?
#
loop_
_entity_poly.entity_id
_entity_poly.type
_entity_poly.pdbx_seq_one_letter_code
_entity_poly.pdbx_strand_id
1 'polypeptide(L)'
;SVSDIDHVVLVGGSTRMPAVKELVKELTGGKEANQSVNPDEVVAVGAAVQSGVIKGDRKDVLLIDVTPLSLGIETKGGIMTKLIDRNTAIPTKRSEVFSTAEDNQPSVLIQVYQGEREFARDNKPLGTFELTGIAPAPRGVPQIEVTFDIDANGIVHVSAKDKGTGKEQSMTITGGSGLPKDEIDRMVKEAE
;
A
#
# COMPACT_ATOMS: atom_id res chain seq x y z
N SER A 1 15.15 -10.66 -14.44
CA SER A 1 15.58 -12.04 -14.75
C SER A 1 16.26 -12.66 -13.53
N VAL A 2 16.27 -14.00 -13.44
CA VAL A 2 16.99 -14.70 -12.35
C VAL A 2 18.49 -14.42 -12.42
N SER A 3 19.03 -14.17 -13.61
CA SER A 3 20.43 -13.76 -13.82
C SER A 3 20.80 -12.44 -13.15
N ASP A 4 19.82 -11.55 -12.91
CA ASP A 4 20.03 -10.21 -12.40
C ASP A 4 20.04 -10.19 -10.85
N ILE A 5 19.83 -11.35 -10.23
CA ILE A 5 19.89 -11.50 -8.75
C ILE A 5 21.35 -11.71 -8.34
N ASP A 6 21.93 -10.81 -7.59
CA ASP A 6 23.29 -10.93 -7.08
C ASP A 6 23.36 -11.79 -5.81
N HIS A 7 22.45 -11.56 -4.87
CA HIS A 7 22.42 -12.23 -3.58
C HIS A 7 21.01 -12.69 -3.20
N VAL A 8 20.93 -13.83 -2.52
CA VAL A 8 19.70 -14.32 -1.88
C VAL A 8 19.91 -14.33 -0.38
N VAL A 9 19.09 -13.62 0.36
CA VAL A 9 19.13 -13.54 1.82
C VAL A 9 17.88 -14.21 2.38
N LEU A 10 18.04 -15.22 3.22
CA LEU A 10 16.93 -15.93 3.86
C LEU A 10 16.61 -15.28 5.21
N VAL A 11 15.33 -15.05 5.48
CA VAL A 11 14.83 -14.38 6.67
C VAL A 11 13.69 -15.21 7.29
N GLY A 12 13.68 -15.28 8.63
CA GLY A 12 12.70 -16.04 9.40
C GLY A 12 13.11 -17.48 9.67
N GLY A 13 12.68 -18.01 10.80
CA GLY A 13 13.05 -19.35 11.29
C GLY A 13 12.70 -20.48 10.34
N SER A 14 11.59 -20.38 9.60
CA SER A 14 11.18 -21.39 8.62
C SER A 14 12.17 -21.59 7.48
N THR A 15 13.02 -20.60 7.20
CA THR A 15 14.04 -20.67 6.14
C THR A 15 15.24 -21.56 6.55
N ARG A 16 15.27 -22.04 7.78
CA ARG A 16 16.24 -23.05 8.23
C ARG A 16 15.99 -24.44 7.66
N MET A 17 14.79 -24.68 7.13
CA MET A 17 14.45 -25.96 6.47
C MET A 17 15.35 -26.21 5.27
N PRO A 18 15.98 -27.39 5.16
CA PRO A 18 16.83 -27.73 4.02
C PRO A 18 16.12 -27.58 2.67
N ALA A 19 14.85 -28.00 2.59
CA ALA A 19 14.04 -27.90 1.37
C ALA A 19 13.92 -26.44 0.85
N VAL A 20 13.90 -25.43 1.73
CA VAL A 20 13.88 -24.02 1.32
C VAL A 20 15.20 -23.64 0.64
N LYS A 21 16.32 -24.10 1.18
CA LYS A 21 17.66 -23.84 0.61
C LYS A 21 17.84 -24.52 -0.74
N GLU A 22 17.36 -25.75 -0.85
CA GLU A 22 17.39 -26.51 -2.13
C GLU A 22 16.52 -25.84 -3.19
N LEU A 23 15.32 -25.42 -2.85
CA LEU A 23 14.43 -24.71 -3.76
C LEU A 23 15.05 -23.39 -4.23
N VAL A 24 15.66 -22.60 -3.34
CA VAL A 24 16.35 -21.37 -3.72
C VAL A 24 17.47 -21.65 -4.70
N LYS A 25 18.27 -22.67 -4.45
CA LYS A 25 19.37 -23.07 -5.34
C LYS A 25 18.85 -23.49 -6.72
N GLU A 26 17.76 -24.26 -6.77
CA GLU A 26 17.12 -24.67 -8.02
C GLU A 26 16.60 -23.45 -8.80
N LEU A 27 15.81 -22.57 -8.14
CA LEU A 27 15.18 -21.41 -8.78
C LEU A 27 16.19 -20.36 -9.25
N THR A 28 17.34 -20.25 -8.59
CA THR A 28 18.37 -19.25 -8.91
C THR A 28 19.49 -19.78 -9.83
N GLY A 29 19.35 -20.98 -10.36
CA GLY A 29 20.36 -21.57 -11.24
C GLY A 29 21.67 -21.93 -10.52
N GLY A 30 21.58 -22.35 -9.25
CA GLY A 30 22.72 -22.82 -8.46
C GLY A 30 23.30 -21.81 -7.46
N LYS A 31 22.71 -20.61 -7.33
CA LYS A 31 23.18 -19.64 -6.31
C LYS A 31 22.82 -20.12 -4.91
N GLU A 32 23.78 -20.06 -4.03
CA GLU A 32 23.55 -20.37 -2.61
C GLU A 32 23.05 -19.15 -1.86
N ALA A 33 22.15 -19.37 -0.88
CA ALA A 33 21.69 -18.31 -0.01
C ALA A 33 22.84 -17.76 0.84
N ASN A 34 22.87 -16.43 1.00
CA ASN A 34 23.83 -15.77 1.86
C ASN A 34 23.62 -16.18 3.32
N GLN A 35 24.69 -16.68 3.95
CA GLN A 35 24.69 -17.14 5.35
C GLN A 35 25.32 -16.14 6.32
N SER A 36 25.69 -14.94 5.87
CA SER A 36 26.32 -13.92 6.71
C SER A 36 25.40 -13.29 7.75
N VAL A 37 24.07 -13.48 7.60
CA VAL A 37 23.06 -12.97 8.52
C VAL A 37 22.33 -14.09 9.22
N ASN A 38 22.02 -13.88 10.51
CA ASN A 38 21.16 -14.80 11.26
C ASN A 38 19.69 -14.57 10.84
N PRO A 39 19.01 -15.56 10.24
CA PRO A 39 17.65 -15.40 9.77
C PRO A 39 16.62 -15.10 10.88
N ASP A 40 16.91 -15.45 12.13
CA ASP A 40 16.01 -15.19 13.27
C ASP A 40 16.14 -13.77 13.81
N GLU A 41 17.30 -13.14 13.68
CA GLU A 41 17.66 -11.86 14.32
C GLU A 41 17.75 -10.70 13.32
N VAL A 42 17.94 -10.98 12.02
CA VAL A 42 18.27 -9.96 11.01
C VAL A 42 17.21 -8.86 10.89
N VAL A 43 15.94 -9.16 11.12
CA VAL A 43 14.86 -8.17 11.10
C VAL A 43 15.00 -7.18 12.26
N ALA A 44 15.28 -7.68 13.46
CA ALA A 44 15.51 -6.83 14.64
C ALA A 44 16.78 -5.97 14.49
N VAL A 45 17.84 -6.55 13.95
CA VAL A 45 19.09 -5.82 13.64
C VAL A 45 18.81 -4.73 12.59
N GLY A 46 18.07 -5.06 11.53
CA GLY A 46 17.67 -4.10 10.50
C GLY A 46 16.83 -2.94 11.05
N ALA A 47 15.88 -3.23 11.93
CA ALA A 47 15.08 -2.21 12.61
C ALA A 47 15.94 -1.27 13.47
N ALA A 48 16.94 -1.81 14.17
CA ALA A 48 17.88 -1.00 14.94
C ALA A 48 18.74 -0.10 14.05
N VAL A 49 19.23 -0.62 12.92
CA VAL A 49 19.98 0.16 11.93
C VAL A 49 19.13 1.29 11.36
N GLN A 50 17.89 0.99 10.96
CA GLN A 50 16.94 1.99 10.44
C GLN A 50 16.60 3.07 11.47
N SER A 51 16.51 2.72 12.74
CA SER A 51 16.34 3.67 13.83
C SER A 51 17.49 4.67 13.91
N GLY A 52 18.72 4.21 13.72
CA GLY A 52 19.92 5.07 13.64
C GLY A 52 19.89 6.00 12.42
N VAL A 53 19.40 5.52 11.28
CA VAL A 53 19.21 6.35 10.07
C VAL A 53 18.19 7.46 10.32
N ILE A 54 17.04 7.14 10.92
CA ILE A 54 15.98 8.12 11.24
C ILE A 54 16.48 9.17 12.22
N LYS A 55 17.29 8.80 13.22
CA LYS A 55 17.90 9.73 14.17
C LYS A 55 19.03 10.59 13.55
N GLY A 56 19.51 10.22 12.38
CA GLY A 56 20.62 10.91 11.72
C GLY A 56 22.02 10.47 12.18
N ASP A 57 22.10 9.44 13.02
CA ASP A 57 23.36 8.85 13.50
C ASP A 57 24.08 8.10 12.38
N ARG A 58 23.33 7.59 11.40
CA ARG A 58 23.83 6.92 10.19
C ARG A 58 23.37 7.65 8.94
N LYS A 59 24.31 8.00 8.07
CA LYS A 59 24.07 8.68 6.78
C LYS A 59 24.58 7.87 5.58
N ASP A 60 25.13 6.73 5.84
CA ASP A 60 25.76 5.81 4.87
C ASP A 60 24.75 4.83 4.27
N VAL A 61 23.53 4.79 4.78
CA VAL A 61 22.46 3.88 4.34
C VAL A 61 21.23 4.70 3.93
N LEU A 62 20.75 4.49 2.73
CA LEU A 62 19.48 5.01 2.23
C LEU A 62 18.53 3.84 1.95
N LEU A 63 17.41 3.79 2.68
CA LEU A 63 16.32 2.88 2.38
C LEU A 63 15.25 3.63 1.59
N ILE A 64 14.95 3.14 0.39
CA ILE A 64 13.80 3.56 -0.41
C ILE A 64 12.84 2.40 -0.45
N ASP A 65 11.66 2.59 0.12
CA ASP A 65 10.61 1.60 0.09
C ASP A 65 9.71 1.78 -1.13
N VAL A 66 8.96 0.77 -1.49
CA VAL A 66 8.04 0.77 -2.63
C VAL A 66 6.68 0.21 -2.26
N THR A 67 5.66 0.61 -3.01
CA THR A 67 4.34 -0.02 -2.91
C THR A 67 4.39 -1.44 -3.46
N PRO A 68 3.96 -2.48 -2.70
CA PRO A 68 4.02 -3.86 -3.19
C PRO A 68 2.96 -4.17 -4.25
N LEU A 69 1.81 -3.48 -4.18
CA LEU A 69 0.66 -3.64 -5.07
C LEU A 69 0.10 -2.28 -5.48
N SER A 70 -0.55 -2.24 -6.64
CA SER A 70 -1.21 -1.04 -7.13
C SER A 70 -2.36 -0.63 -6.23
N LEU A 71 -2.57 0.68 -6.11
CA LEU A 71 -3.66 1.32 -5.39
C LEU A 71 -4.56 2.07 -6.36
N GLY A 72 -5.86 1.98 -6.17
CA GLY A 72 -6.82 2.63 -7.03
C GLY A 72 -8.22 2.66 -6.44
N ILE A 73 -9.15 3.11 -7.26
CA ILE A 73 -10.58 3.20 -6.92
C ILE A 73 -11.42 2.43 -7.92
N GLU A 74 -12.63 2.05 -7.49
CA GLU A 74 -13.65 1.55 -8.40
C GLU A 74 -14.22 2.69 -9.23
N THR A 75 -14.29 2.46 -10.54
CA THR A 75 -14.93 3.38 -11.49
C THR A 75 -16.08 2.69 -12.21
N LYS A 76 -16.74 3.41 -13.11
CA LYS A 76 -17.92 2.93 -13.84
C LYS A 76 -17.70 1.54 -14.44
N GLY A 77 -18.65 0.63 -14.18
CA GLY A 77 -18.57 -0.76 -14.66
C GLY A 77 -17.83 -1.70 -13.73
N GLY A 78 -17.50 -1.28 -12.51
CA GLY A 78 -16.78 -2.11 -11.53
C GLY A 78 -15.30 -2.29 -11.86
N ILE A 79 -14.74 -1.41 -12.69
CA ILE A 79 -13.33 -1.46 -13.10
C ILE A 79 -12.46 -0.82 -12.03
N MET A 80 -11.30 -1.44 -11.76
CA MET A 80 -10.26 -0.85 -10.93
C MET A 80 -9.42 0.13 -11.74
N THR A 81 -9.54 1.41 -11.43
CA THR A 81 -8.67 2.45 -11.99
C THR A 81 -7.50 2.69 -11.04
N LYS A 82 -6.30 2.37 -11.49
CA LYS A 82 -5.07 2.50 -10.71
C LYS A 82 -4.60 3.95 -10.74
N LEU A 83 -4.33 4.53 -9.56
CA LEU A 83 -3.71 5.84 -9.42
C LEU A 83 -2.21 5.72 -9.06
N ILE A 84 -1.84 4.70 -8.30
CA ILE A 84 -0.46 4.39 -7.97
C ILE A 84 -0.17 2.95 -8.38
N ASP A 85 0.78 2.78 -9.28
CA ASP A 85 1.22 1.46 -9.73
C ASP A 85 2.09 0.76 -8.67
N ARG A 86 2.07 -0.57 -8.69
CA ARG A 86 3.00 -1.37 -7.87
C ARG A 86 4.45 -0.99 -8.14
N ASN A 87 5.30 -1.19 -7.16
CA ASN A 87 6.73 -0.86 -7.22
C ASN A 87 7.01 0.64 -7.39
N THR A 88 6.07 1.51 -7.03
CA THR A 88 6.30 2.96 -6.96
C THR A 88 7.03 3.29 -5.68
N ALA A 89 8.14 4.03 -5.77
CA ALA A 89 8.88 4.50 -4.59
C ALA A 89 8.03 5.42 -3.72
N ILE A 90 8.12 5.25 -2.41
CA ILE A 90 7.43 6.08 -1.42
C ILE A 90 8.44 6.96 -0.66
N PRO A 91 8.06 8.17 -0.22
CA PRO A 91 6.72 8.77 -0.31
C PRO A 91 6.34 9.16 -1.75
N THR A 92 5.04 9.12 -2.04
CA THR A 92 4.51 9.50 -3.37
C THR A 92 3.12 10.08 -3.28
N LYS A 93 2.76 10.93 -4.22
CA LYS A 93 1.44 11.54 -4.34
C LYS A 93 0.98 11.50 -5.78
N ARG A 94 -0.27 11.09 -6.01
CA ARG A 94 -0.92 11.08 -7.33
C ARG A 94 -2.34 11.56 -7.21
N SER A 95 -2.77 12.34 -8.18
CA SER A 95 -4.14 12.85 -8.28
C SER A 95 -4.68 12.63 -9.67
N GLU A 96 -5.96 12.30 -9.74
CA GLU A 96 -6.68 12.13 -11.01
C GLU A 96 -8.09 12.70 -10.86
N VAL A 97 -8.64 13.25 -11.96
CA VAL A 97 -9.96 13.85 -11.97
C VAL A 97 -10.97 12.88 -12.55
N PHE A 98 -12.00 12.61 -11.78
CA PHE A 98 -13.16 11.81 -12.14
C PHE A 98 -14.41 12.66 -12.22
N SER A 99 -15.51 12.08 -12.67
CA SER A 99 -16.78 12.76 -12.76
C SER A 99 -17.94 11.88 -12.31
N THR A 100 -19.15 12.43 -12.30
CA THR A 100 -20.37 11.72 -11.97
C THR A 100 -20.82 10.80 -13.11
N ALA A 101 -21.49 9.71 -12.78
CA ALA A 101 -22.04 8.73 -13.72
C ALA A 101 -23.49 9.03 -14.12
N GLU A 102 -24.21 9.81 -13.30
CA GLU A 102 -25.61 10.13 -13.46
C GLU A 102 -25.86 11.64 -13.44
N ASP A 103 -26.96 12.07 -14.05
CA ASP A 103 -27.38 13.46 -14.01
C ASP A 103 -27.83 13.86 -12.60
N ASN A 104 -27.41 15.04 -12.15
CA ASN A 104 -27.75 15.61 -10.84
C ASN A 104 -27.36 14.72 -9.66
N GLN A 105 -26.33 13.91 -9.82
CA GLN A 105 -25.79 13.03 -8.77
C GLN A 105 -25.30 13.88 -7.58
N PRO A 106 -25.88 13.71 -6.36
CA PRO A 106 -25.58 14.59 -5.22
C PRO A 106 -24.32 14.18 -4.46
N SER A 107 -23.85 12.96 -4.68
CA SER A 107 -22.68 12.40 -4.01
C SER A 107 -21.93 11.40 -4.89
N VAL A 108 -20.67 11.13 -4.55
CA VAL A 108 -19.87 10.06 -5.13
C VAL A 108 -19.30 9.17 -4.02
N LEU A 109 -19.43 7.87 -4.20
CA LEU A 109 -18.85 6.87 -3.33
C LEU A 109 -17.44 6.54 -3.82
N ILE A 110 -16.44 6.77 -2.99
CA ILE A 110 -15.06 6.44 -3.30
C ILE A 110 -14.72 5.13 -2.60
N GLN A 111 -14.53 4.09 -3.38
CA GLN A 111 -14.16 2.76 -2.90
C GLN A 111 -12.72 2.48 -3.28
N VAL A 112 -11.86 2.31 -2.28
CA VAL A 112 -10.41 2.17 -2.43
C VAL A 112 -10.02 0.71 -2.40
N TYR A 113 -9.21 0.31 -3.36
CA TYR A 113 -8.76 -1.06 -3.54
C TYR A 113 -7.25 -1.15 -3.72
N GLN A 114 -6.72 -2.32 -3.40
CA GLN A 114 -5.32 -2.69 -3.63
C GLN A 114 -5.25 -4.01 -4.39
N GLY A 115 -4.49 -4.04 -5.46
CA GLY A 115 -4.25 -5.26 -6.26
C GLY A 115 -4.05 -4.98 -7.74
N GLU A 116 -3.93 -6.07 -8.50
CA GLU A 116 -3.59 -6.02 -9.92
C GLU A 116 -4.72 -6.49 -10.85
N ARG A 117 -5.87 -6.90 -10.27
CA ARG A 117 -7.00 -7.41 -11.05
C ARG A 117 -7.76 -6.26 -11.71
N GLU A 118 -8.32 -6.54 -12.90
CA GLU A 118 -9.08 -5.58 -13.70
C GLU A 118 -10.35 -5.12 -13.01
N PHE A 119 -11.10 -6.04 -12.39
CA PHE A 119 -12.32 -5.70 -11.66
C PHE A 119 -12.02 -5.38 -10.21
N ALA A 120 -12.60 -4.29 -9.71
CA ALA A 120 -12.41 -3.82 -8.33
C ALA A 120 -12.75 -4.91 -7.30
N ARG A 121 -13.87 -5.63 -7.49
CA ARG A 121 -14.34 -6.71 -6.61
C ARG A 121 -13.34 -7.87 -6.42
N ASP A 122 -12.41 -8.05 -7.37
CA ASP A 122 -11.42 -9.12 -7.34
C ASP A 122 -10.13 -8.69 -6.65
N ASN A 123 -10.07 -7.44 -6.20
CA ASN A 123 -8.96 -6.85 -5.45
C ASN A 123 -9.31 -6.72 -3.97
N LYS A 124 -8.32 -6.43 -3.15
CA LYS A 124 -8.49 -6.22 -1.70
C LYS A 124 -9.12 -4.86 -1.43
N PRO A 125 -10.33 -4.78 -0.84
CA PRO A 125 -10.89 -3.52 -0.40
C PRO A 125 -10.10 -2.98 0.79
N LEU A 126 -9.75 -1.69 0.75
CA LEU A 126 -9.05 -1.00 1.81
C LEU A 126 -9.99 -0.10 2.63
N GLY A 127 -11.02 0.42 2.00
CA GLY A 127 -12.02 1.26 2.66
C GLY A 127 -12.89 2.02 1.67
N THR A 128 -13.89 2.70 2.23
CA THR A 128 -14.90 3.43 1.47
C THR A 128 -15.25 4.71 2.20
N PHE A 129 -15.41 5.80 1.46
CA PHE A 129 -15.96 7.06 1.96
C PHE A 129 -16.81 7.75 0.89
N GLU A 130 -17.68 8.64 1.32
CA GLU A 130 -18.62 9.34 0.42
C GLU A 130 -18.35 10.84 0.43
N LEU A 131 -18.18 11.42 -0.76
CA LEU A 131 -18.15 12.86 -0.97
C LEU A 131 -19.57 13.31 -1.30
N THR A 132 -20.16 14.13 -0.45
CA THR A 132 -21.52 14.65 -0.58
C THR A 132 -21.55 16.13 -0.94
N GLY A 133 -22.74 16.61 -1.38
CA GLY A 133 -22.95 18.02 -1.65
C GLY A 133 -22.34 18.50 -2.97
N ILE A 134 -22.31 17.62 -3.95
CA ILE A 134 -22.00 17.95 -5.33
C ILE A 134 -23.16 18.76 -5.90
N ALA A 135 -22.87 19.89 -6.55
CA ALA A 135 -23.89 20.73 -7.17
C ALA A 135 -24.60 19.98 -8.31
N PRO A 136 -25.94 20.13 -8.44
CA PRO A 136 -26.67 19.52 -9.53
C PRO A 136 -26.07 19.93 -10.89
N ALA A 137 -25.74 18.94 -11.70
CA ALA A 137 -25.17 19.12 -13.03
C ALA A 137 -25.38 17.85 -13.88
N PRO A 138 -25.36 17.94 -15.20
CA PRO A 138 -25.36 16.77 -16.05
C PRO A 138 -24.17 15.84 -15.74
N ARG A 139 -24.34 14.53 -15.91
CA ARG A 139 -23.27 13.55 -15.78
C ARG A 139 -22.03 13.95 -16.57
N GLY A 140 -20.87 13.73 -16.02
CA GLY A 140 -19.58 14.05 -16.65
C GLY A 140 -19.16 15.51 -16.52
N VAL A 141 -20.01 16.40 -15.96
CA VAL A 141 -19.68 17.82 -15.77
C VAL A 141 -18.94 18.09 -14.46
N PRO A 142 -19.37 17.56 -13.29
CA PRO A 142 -18.61 17.73 -12.05
C PRO A 142 -17.19 17.18 -12.16
N GLN A 143 -16.24 17.89 -11.55
CA GLN A 143 -14.83 17.48 -11.51
C GLN A 143 -14.45 17.09 -10.07
N ILE A 144 -14.30 15.80 -9.87
CA ILE A 144 -13.92 15.22 -8.57
C ILE A 144 -12.45 14.80 -8.62
N GLU A 145 -11.61 15.57 -7.99
CA GLU A 145 -10.17 15.25 -7.87
C GLU A 145 -9.97 14.25 -6.74
N VAL A 146 -9.53 13.05 -7.08
CA VAL A 146 -9.14 12.03 -6.12
C VAL A 146 -7.63 12.01 -6.01
N THR A 147 -7.13 12.12 -4.78
CA THR A 147 -5.70 12.16 -4.46
C THR A 147 -5.33 11.00 -3.55
N PHE A 148 -4.31 10.25 -3.93
CA PHE A 148 -3.61 9.29 -3.10
C PHE A 148 -2.29 9.88 -2.67
N ASP A 149 -2.03 9.92 -1.38
CA ASP A 149 -0.80 10.43 -0.76
C ASP A 149 -0.26 9.36 0.18
N ILE A 150 0.89 8.79 -0.15
CA ILE A 150 1.56 7.76 0.66
C ILE A 150 2.78 8.40 1.30
N ASP A 151 2.84 8.38 2.61
CA ASP A 151 3.97 8.89 3.36
C ASP A 151 5.15 7.88 3.41
N ALA A 152 6.26 8.31 3.98
CA ALA A 152 7.47 7.48 4.11
C ALA A 152 7.27 6.23 4.99
N ASN A 153 6.23 6.19 5.80
CA ASN A 153 5.86 5.05 6.65
C ASN A 153 4.91 4.07 5.96
N GLY A 154 4.48 4.38 4.71
CA GLY A 154 3.54 3.56 3.97
C GLY A 154 2.08 3.80 4.33
N ILE A 155 1.78 4.85 5.10
CA ILE A 155 0.41 5.25 5.43
C ILE A 155 -0.21 5.92 4.21
N VAL A 156 -1.38 5.45 3.79
CA VAL A 156 -2.10 5.94 2.62
C VAL A 156 -3.21 6.90 3.04
N HIS A 157 -3.14 8.14 2.59
CA HIS A 157 -4.20 9.12 2.71
C HIS A 157 -4.91 9.26 1.36
N VAL A 158 -6.21 9.07 1.36
CA VAL A 158 -7.04 9.24 0.16
C VAL A 158 -8.01 10.38 0.39
N SER A 159 -8.04 11.35 -0.50
CA SER A 159 -9.00 12.44 -0.47
C SER A 159 -9.73 12.57 -1.79
N ALA A 160 -10.96 13.07 -1.73
CA ALA A 160 -11.76 13.40 -2.89
C ALA A 160 -12.31 14.83 -2.71
N LYS A 161 -12.10 15.67 -3.72
CA LYS A 161 -12.49 17.07 -3.70
C LYS A 161 -13.30 17.44 -4.94
N ASP A 162 -14.49 17.97 -4.73
CA ASP A 162 -15.26 18.62 -5.80
C ASP A 162 -14.65 19.99 -6.10
N LYS A 163 -14.09 20.15 -7.31
CA LYS A 163 -13.46 21.40 -7.74
C LYS A 163 -14.47 22.54 -7.94
N GLY A 164 -15.75 22.22 -8.15
CA GLY A 164 -16.81 23.19 -8.31
C GLY A 164 -17.27 23.81 -6.99
N THR A 165 -17.52 22.99 -5.98
CA THR A 165 -18.02 23.43 -4.67
C THR A 165 -16.93 23.63 -3.62
N GLY A 166 -15.73 23.08 -3.87
CA GLY A 166 -14.64 23.06 -2.91
C GLY A 166 -14.82 22.06 -1.76
N LYS A 167 -15.91 21.30 -1.75
CA LYS A 167 -16.14 20.27 -0.72
C LYS A 167 -15.15 19.15 -0.87
N GLU A 168 -14.66 18.66 0.27
CA GLU A 168 -13.64 17.61 0.34
C GLU A 168 -13.99 16.62 1.43
N GLN A 169 -13.67 15.35 1.19
CA GLN A 169 -13.72 14.28 2.16
C GLN A 169 -12.47 13.43 2.02
N SER A 170 -12.01 12.83 3.11
CA SER A 170 -10.79 12.04 3.13
C SER A 170 -10.89 10.83 4.04
N MET A 171 -9.99 9.88 3.80
CA MET A 171 -9.81 8.68 4.61
C MET A 171 -8.32 8.39 4.73
N THR A 172 -7.91 7.89 5.90
CA THR A 172 -6.55 7.40 6.15
C THR A 172 -6.60 5.89 6.27
N ILE A 173 -5.74 5.22 5.51
CA ILE A 173 -5.57 3.77 5.54
C ILE A 173 -4.23 3.48 6.20
N THR A 174 -4.26 3.06 7.45
CA THR A 174 -3.08 2.53 8.13
C THR A 174 -2.88 1.10 7.67
N GLY A 175 -1.67 0.76 7.28
CA GLY A 175 -1.31 -0.52 6.64
C GLY A 175 -1.97 -1.72 7.33
N GLY A 176 -2.78 -2.42 6.56
CA GLY A 176 -3.81 -3.33 7.05
C GLY A 176 -3.33 -4.70 7.50
N SER A 177 -2.44 -4.77 8.46
CA SER A 177 -2.21 -5.96 9.28
C SER A 177 -2.36 -5.65 10.78
N GLY A 178 -2.72 -4.42 11.11
CA GLY A 178 -3.05 -4.08 12.50
C GLY A 178 -4.39 -4.68 12.88
N LEU A 179 -4.40 -5.51 13.90
CA LEU A 179 -5.62 -5.86 14.62
C LEU A 179 -6.35 -4.56 15.00
N PRO A 180 -7.69 -4.51 14.96
CA PRO A 180 -8.45 -3.40 15.51
C PRO A 180 -7.97 -3.10 16.93
N LYS A 181 -7.96 -1.82 17.31
CA LYS A 181 -7.45 -1.40 18.61
C LYS A 181 -8.11 -2.16 19.78
N ASP A 182 -9.41 -2.39 19.66
CA ASP A 182 -10.22 -3.11 20.68
C ASP A 182 -9.75 -4.58 20.81
N GLU A 183 -9.28 -5.17 19.72
CA GLU A 183 -8.75 -6.54 19.72
C GLU A 183 -7.34 -6.58 20.32
N ILE A 184 -6.51 -5.56 20.06
CA ILE A 184 -5.22 -5.39 20.71
C ILE A 184 -5.41 -5.21 22.22
N ASP A 185 -6.31 -4.33 22.66
CA ASP A 185 -6.60 -4.06 24.06
C ASP A 185 -7.15 -5.32 24.76
N ARG A 186 -7.93 -6.13 24.06
CA ARG A 186 -8.40 -7.44 24.57
C ARG A 186 -7.24 -8.41 24.74
N MET A 187 -6.38 -8.56 23.74
CA MET A 187 -5.23 -9.47 23.78
C MET A 187 -4.22 -9.09 24.87
N VAL A 188 -4.01 -7.81 25.11
CA VAL A 188 -3.18 -7.32 26.21
C VAL A 188 -3.77 -7.71 27.56
N LYS A 189 -5.09 -7.52 27.75
CA LYS A 189 -5.79 -7.92 28.98
C LYS A 189 -5.81 -9.43 29.23
N GLU A 190 -5.85 -10.23 28.17
CA GLU A 190 -5.84 -11.70 28.27
C GLU A 190 -4.42 -12.23 28.57
N ALA A 191 -3.38 -11.43 28.34
CA ALA A 191 -1.98 -11.78 28.61
C ALA A 191 -1.50 -11.34 30.01
N GLU A 192 -2.23 -10.51 30.74
CA GLU A 192 -2.00 -10.11 32.13
C GLU A 192 -2.61 -11.14 33.11
#